data_aa33f3e48fe14393e864209ee88f9646
#
_entry.id   aa33f3e48fe14393e864209ee88f9646
#
_cell.length_a   1.000
_cell.length_b   1.000
_cell.length_c   1.000
_cell.angle_alpha   90.00
_cell.angle_beta   90.00
_cell.angle_gamma   90.00
#
_symmetry.space_group_name_H-M   'P 1'
#
loop_
_entity.id
_entity.type
_entity.pdbx_description
1 polymer ?
#
loop_
_entity_poly.entity_id
_entity_poly.type
_entity_poly.pdbx_seq_one_letter_code
_entity_poly.pdbx_strand_id
1 'polypeptide(L)'
;FFSTQYKLIDSMGLEKYYRAAASHHRLAWIHPFLDGNGRVTRLFTDCYMKAIGLTSYGLWSMSRGFARDISKYYKYLSIADQVRQGDYDGRGILSDRGLEAFTEYFFDTAIDQMQFFLGMLDPDSLKLRVGFYFDTCIAGAMTDFKGKSLPALPKESKDIYLDLLYNGTKFRKDLE
;
A
#
# COMPACT_ATOMS: atom_id res chain seq x y z
N PHE A 1 8.14 14.74 -21.78
CA PHE A 1 7.64 15.68 -20.76
C PHE A 1 7.37 14.98 -19.42
N PHE A 2 6.49 13.94 -19.36
CA PHE A 2 6.17 13.26 -18.09
C PHE A 2 7.40 12.69 -17.38
N SER A 3 8.23 11.92 -18.09
CA SER A 3 9.44 11.31 -17.54
C SER A 3 10.49 12.33 -17.08
N THR A 4 10.55 13.48 -17.71
CA THR A 4 11.45 14.59 -17.31
C THR A 4 10.94 15.28 -16.06
N GLN A 5 9.63 15.57 -16.01
CA GLN A 5 8.99 16.30 -14.91
C GLN A 5 8.95 15.48 -13.60
N TYR A 6 8.72 14.16 -13.72
CA TYR A 6 8.57 13.26 -12.57
C TYR A 6 9.74 12.30 -12.39
N LYS A 7 10.89 12.63 -12.99
CA LYS A 7 12.13 11.90 -12.75
C LYS A 7 12.41 11.86 -11.24
N LEU A 8 12.82 10.69 -10.76
CA LEU A 8 13.35 10.56 -9.40
C LEU A 8 14.61 11.45 -9.32
N ILE A 9 14.46 12.58 -8.65
CA ILE A 9 15.58 13.45 -8.32
C ILE A 9 15.87 13.18 -6.85
N ASP A 10 17.11 13.29 -6.44
CA ASP A 10 17.52 13.33 -5.03
C ASP A 10 16.99 14.61 -4.36
N SER A 11 15.67 14.81 -4.44
CA SER A 11 14.99 15.91 -3.74
C SER A 11 14.93 15.53 -2.27
N MET A 12 15.65 16.30 -1.47
CA MET A 12 15.56 16.19 -0.02
C MET A 12 14.20 16.74 0.45
N GLY A 13 13.59 16.05 1.43
CA GLY A 13 12.37 16.55 2.08
C GLY A 13 11.05 16.04 1.49
N LEU A 14 9.99 16.85 1.66
CA LEU A 14 8.60 16.46 1.36
C LEU A 14 8.26 16.50 -0.14
N GLU A 15 9.04 17.20 -0.95
CA GLU A 15 8.76 17.40 -2.38
C GLU A 15 8.58 16.08 -3.14
N LYS A 16 9.39 15.06 -2.83
CA LYS A 16 9.30 13.75 -3.48
C LYS A 16 7.94 13.07 -3.27
N TYR A 17 7.29 13.29 -2.14
CA TYR A 17 5.95 12.75 -1.85
C TYR A 17 4.87 13.50 -2.60
N TYR A 18 4.96 14.85 -2.67
CA TYR A 18 4.06 15.65 -3.50
C TYR A 18 4.17 15.25 -4.98
N ARG A 19 5.38 15.02 -5.46
CA ARG A 19 5.63 14.54 -6.82
C ARG A 19 5.02 13.16 -7.05
N ALA A 20 5.01 12.27 -6.06
CA ALA A 20 4.34 10.96 -6.15
C ALA A 20 2.84 11.14 -6.38
N ALA A 21 2.15 11.97 -5.58
CA ALA A 21 0.73 12.25 -5.74
C ALA A 21 0.42 12.93 -7.09
N ALA A 22 1.17 13.98 -7.43
CA ALA A 22 0.99 14.70 -8.70
C ALA A 22 1.25 13.83 -9.93
N SER A 23 2.25 12.94 -9.87
CA SER A 23 2.55 12.01 -10.97
C SER A 23 1.46 10.96 -11.14
N HIS A 24 0.87 10.47 -10.04
CA HIS A 24 -0.27 9.57 -10.07
C HIS A 24 -1.43 10.18 -10.86
N HIS A 25 -1.88 11.38 -10.44
CA HIS A 25 -2.96 12.09 -11.12
C HIS A 25 -2.60 12.35 -12.59
N ARG A 26 -1.38 12.86 -12.86
CA ARG A 26 -0.96 13.19 -14.24
C ARG A 26 -0.94 11.98 -15.16
N LEU A 27 -0.50 10.81 -14.68
CA LEU A 27 -0.49 9.58 -15.46
C LEU A 27 -1.91 9.08 -15.74
N ALA A 28 -2.80 9.17 -14.75
CA ALA A 28 -4.22 8.87 -14.94
C ALA A 28 -4.86 9.81 -15.97
N TRP A 29 -4.54 11.10 -15.94
CA TRP A 29 -5.05 12.11 -16.88
C TRP A 29 -4.54 11.91 -18.31
N ILE A 30 -3.24 11.63 -18.51
CA ILE A 30 -2.65 11.38 -19.84
C ILE A 30 -3.29 10.18 -20.52
N HIS A 31 -3.65 9.17 -19.75
CA HIS A 31 -4.33 7.95 -20.20
C HIS A 31 -3.65 7.28 -21.40
N PRO A 32 -2.33 6.92 -21.31
CA PRO A 32 -1.53 6.62 -22.50
C PRO A 32 -1.82 5.28 -23.18
N PHE A 33 -2.62 4.41 -22.56
CA PHE A 33 -2.90 3.06 -23.07
C PHE A 33 -4.36 2.93 -23.48
N LEU A 34 -4.67 2.03 -24.41
CA LEU A 34 -6.05 1.74 -24.83
C LEU A 34 -6.87 1.10 -23.70
N ASP A 35 -6.22 0.29 -22.84
CA ASP A 35 -6.82 -0.32 -21.63
C ASP A 35 -5.77 -0.45 -20.53
N GLY A 36 -6.22 -0.63 -19.30
CA GLY A 36 -5.38 -0.89 -18.14
C GLY A 36 -4.73 0.35 -17.52
N ASN A 37 -5.05 1.57 -17.94
CA ASN A 37 -4.44 2.79 -17.42
C ASN A 37 -4.51 2.90 -15.89
N GLY A 38 -5.64 2.57 -15.28
CA GLY A 38 -5.79 2.57 -13.82
C GLY A 38 -4.86 1.56 -13.13
N ARG A 39 -4.63 0.40 -13.72
CA ARG A 39 -3.68 -0.61 -13.21
C ARG A 39 -2.24 -0.11 -13.31
N VAL A 40 -1.90 0.44 -14.47
CA VAL A 40 -0.55 1.00 -14.73
C VAL A 40 -0.28 2.18 -13.80
N THR A 41 -1.23 3.09 -13.62
CA THR A 41 -1.09 4.26 -12.73
C THR A 41 -0.85 3.84 -11.29
N ARG A 42 -1.61 2.89 -10.77
CA ARG A 42 -1.41 2.37 -9.40
C ARG A 42 -0.07 1.64 -9.25
N LEU A 43 0.29 0.78 -10.20
CA LEU A 43 1.58 0.09 -10.19
C LEU A 43 2.75 1.08 -10.26
N PHE A 44 2.66 2.08 -11.15
CA PHE A 44 3.66 3.15 -11.23
C PHE A 44 3.82 3.86 -9.89
N THR A 45 2.70 4.18 -9.22
CA THR A 45 2.74 4.82 -7.91
C THR A 45 3.39 3.94 -6.85
N ASP A 46 3.06 2.65 -6.83
CA ASP A 46 3.68 1.70 -5.90
C ASP A 46 5.20 1.60 -6.14
N CYS A 47 5.64 1.56 -7.40
CA CYS A 47 7.07 1.60 -7.74
C CYS A 47 7.72 2.93 -7.33
N TYR A 48 7.05 4.05 -7.58
CA TYR A 48 7.56 5.39 -7.27
C TYR A 48 7.73 5.56 -5.75
N MET A 49 6.73 5.18 -4.96
CA MET A 49 6.78 5.25 -3.48
C MET A 49 7.93 4.41 -2.91
N LYS A 50 8.18 3.24 -3.47
CA LYS A 50 9.34 2.41 -3.10
C LYS A 50 10.67 3.09 -3.48
N ALA A 51 10.74 3.65 -4.68
CA ALA A 51 11.96 4.25 -5.22
C ALA A 51 12.38 5.54 -4.50
N ILE A 52 11.44 6.29 -3.90
CA ILE A 52 11.75 7.48 -3.09
C ILE A 52 12.23 7.16 -1.67
N GLY A 53 12.46 5.89 -1.35
CA GLY A 53 13.12 5.46 -0.13
C GLY A 53 12.20 5.19 1.07
N LEU A 54 10.92 4.90 0.84
CA LEU A 54 10.04 4.39 1.89
C LEU A 54 10.35 2.91 2.16
N THR A 55 11.19 2.65 3.17
CA THR A 55 11.68 1.31 3.50
C THR A 55 10.57 0.34 3.92
N SER A 56 9.49 0.85 4.54
CA SER A 56 8.31 0.06 4.90
C SER A 56 7.38 -0.24 3.72
N TYR A 57 7.63 0.36 2.55
CA TYR A 57 6.79 0.13 1.37
C TYR A 57 6.94 -1.30 0.86
N GLY A 58 5.82 -1.99 0.74
CA GLY A 58 5.77 -3.44 0.47
C GLY A 58 5.07 -4.21 1.59
N LEU A 59 5.12 -3.71 2.84
CA LEU A 59 4.22 -4.14 3.90
C LEU A 59 2.82 -3.54 3.71
N TRP A 60 2.76 -2.32 3.20
CA TRP A 60 1.55 -1.60 2.81
C TRP A 60 1.69 -1.08 1.37
N SER A 61 0.59 -0.67 0.74
CA SER A 61 0.63 -0.10 -0.61
C SER A 61 -0.50 0.90 -0.85
N MET A 62 -0.24 1.87 -1.72
CA MET A 62 -1.25 2.83 -2.18
C MET A 62 -2.37 2.13 -2.94
N SER A 63 -2.03 1.13 -3.75
CA SER A 63 -3.02 0.32 -4.49
C SER A 63 -4.08 -0.30 -3.57
N ARG A 64 -3.65 -0.85 -2.42
CA ARG A 64 -4.57 -1.39 -1.42
C ARG A 64 -5.42 -0.28 -0.78
N GLY A 65 -4.80 0.85 -0.45
CA GLY A 65 -5.49 1.99 0.13
C GLY A 65 -6.61 2.50 -0.76
N PHE A 66 -6.34 2.73 -2.05
CA PHE A 66 -7.34 3.15 -3.03
C PHE A 66 -8.45 2.11 -3.25
N ALA A 67 -8.12 0.81 -3.18
CA ALA A 67 -9.09 -0.26 -3.35
C ALA A 67 -10.08 -0.40 -2.19
N ARG A 68 -9.75 0.09 -0.98
CA ARG A 68 -10.66 0.04 0.18
C ARG A 68 -11.90 0.93 0.03
N ASP A 69 -11.73 2.06 -0.65
CA ASP A 69 -12.84 2.96 -1.02
C ASP A 69 -12.60 3.50 -2.44
N ILE A 70 -12.98 2.69 -3.39
CA ILE A 70 -12.79 2.99 -4.81
C ILE A 70 -13.63 4.19 -5.26
N SER A 71 -14.78 4.41 -4.63
CA SER A 71 -15.66 5.53 -4.93
C SER A 71 -15.02 6.84 -4.50
N LYS A 72 -14.41 6.87 -3.31
CA LYS A 72 -13.66 8.01 -2.79
C LYS A 72 -12.44 8.32 -3.67
N TYR A 73 -11.72 7.29 -4.09
CA TYR A 73 -10.59 7.43 -5.01
C TYR A 73 -10.98 8.10 -6.33
N TYR A 74 -12.04 7.63 -7.00
CA TYR A 74 -12.51 8.24 -8.24
C TYR A 74 -13.06 9.65 -8.03
N LYS A 75 -13.71 9.92 -6.89
CA LYS A 75 -14.17 11.26 -6.53
C LYS A 75 -13.01 12.24 -6.49
N TYR A 76 -11.91 11.92 -5.80
CA TYR A 76 -10.77 12.84 -5.71
C TYR A 76 -9.99 12.98 -7.01
N LEU A 77 -9.88 11.92 -7.82
CA LEU A 77 -9.37 12.05 -9.18
C LEU A 77 -10.22 13.03 -10.00
N SER A 78 -11.53 12.91 -9.98
CA SER A 78 -12.46 13.81 -10.68
C SER A 78 -12.36 15.26 -10.19
N ILE A 79 -12.10 15.50 -8.90
CA ILE A 79 -11.85 16.84 -8.38
C ILE A 79 -10.57 17.42 -8.98
N ALA A 80 -9.51 16.63 -9.09
CA ALA A 80 -8.24 17.06 -9.68
C ALA A 80 -8.31 17.26 -11.22
N ASP A 81 -9.33 16.70 -11.86
CA ASP A 81 -9.60 16.87 -13.30
C ASP A 81 -10.39 18.15 -13.61
N GLN A 82 -10.88 18.86 -12.60
CA GLN A 82 -11.66 20.07 -12.82
C GLN A 82 -10.84 21.17 -13.48
N VAL A 83 -11.53 21.95 -14.30
CA VAL A 83 -10.94 23.15 -14.93
C VAL A 83 -10.66 24.21 -13.86
N ARG A 84 -9.58 24.93 -14.02
CA ARG A 84 -9.19 26.04 -13.13
C ARG A 84 -10.32 27.06 -12.94
N GLN A 85 -10.43 27.59 -11.73
CA GLN A 85 -11.43 28.58 -11.35
C GLN A 85 -10.75 29.95 -11.11
N GLY A 86 -10.50 30.67 -12.22
CA GLY A 86 -9.85 31.99 -12.17
C GLY A 86 -8.34 31.96 -12.38
N ASP A 87 -7.72 33.15 -12.31
CA ASP A 87 -6.33 33.32 -12.72
C ASP A 87 -5.31 32.79 -11.69
N TYR A 88 -5.72 32.70 -10.43
CA TYR A 88 -4.90 32.20 -9.32
C TYR A 88 -5.07 30.72 -9.03
N ASP A 89 -5.91 30.01 -9.81
CA ASP A 89 -6.18 28.59 -9.65
C ASP A 89 -5.82 27.86 -10.93
N GLY A 90 -4.52 27.69 -11.18
CA GLY A 90 -4.17 27.10 -12.45
C GLY A 90 -2.80 26.47 -12.61
N ARG A 91 -2.79 25.24 -13.08
CA ARG A 91 -1.67 24.52 -13.68
C ARG A 91 -1.99 24.23 -15.16
N GLY A 92 -2.03 25.29 -15.95
CA GLY A 92 -2.56 25.26 -17.30
C GLY A 92 -4.09 25.32 -17.33
N ILE A 93 -4.75 24.27 -17.81
CA ILE A 93 -6.22 24.21 -17.88
C ILE A 93 -6.88 23.61 -16.64
N LEU A 94 -6.11 22.94 -15.77
CA LEU A 94 -6.65 22.24 -14.60
C LEU A 94 -6.46 23.09 -13.32
N SER A 95 -7.30 22.79 -12.32
CA SER A 95 -7.31 23.42 -11.01
C SER A 95 -6.13 22.98 -10.15
N ASP A 96 -5.39 23.93 -9.57
CA ASP A 96 -4.39 23.64 -8.54
C ASP A 96 -5.05 23.20 -7.23
N ARG A 97 -6.17 23.83 -6.85
CA ARG A 97 -6.95 23.42 -5.66
C ARG A 97 -7.47 22.00 -5.79
N GLY A 98 -7.86 21.60 -6.99
CA GLY A 98 -8.26 20.23 -7.27
C GLY A 98 -7.11 19.24 -7.06
N LEU A 99 -5.89 19.58 -7.50
CA LEU A 99 -4.71 18.78 -7.26
C LEU A 99 -4.31 18.74 -5.78
N GLU A 100 -4.42 19.85 -5.06
CA GLU A 100 -4.21 19.92 -3.61
C GLU A 100 -5.14 18.97 -2.87
N ALA A 101 -6.45 19.02 -3.16
CA ALA A 101 -7.44 18.12 -2.55
C ALA A 101 -7.14 16.63 -2.84
N PHE A 102 -6.71 16.30 -4.06
CA PHE A 102 -6.27 14.93 -4.38
C PHE A 102 -4.99 14.56 -3.61
N THR A 103 -4.07 15.49 -3.45
CA THR A 103 -2.79 15.26 -2.74
C THR A 103 -3.03 15.02 -1.25
N GLU A 104 -3.92 15.78 -0.62
CA GLU A 104 -4.35 15.53 0.76
C GLU A 104 -4.96 14.13 0.91
N TYR A 105 -5.90 13.78 0.04
CA TYR A 105 -6.48 12.44 0.02
C TYR A 105 -5.43 11.33 -0.17
N PHE A 106 -4.43 11.57 -1.03
CA PHE A 106 -3.33 10.63 -1.27
C PHE A 106 -2.52 10.40 0.02
N PHE A 107 -2.19 11.47 0.75
CA PHE A 107 -1.45 11.35 2.01
C PHE A 107 -2.29 10.73 3.12
N ASP A 108 -3.55 11.09 3.25
CA ASP A 108 -4.47 10.46 4.21
C ASP A 108 -4.56 8.96 3.98
N THR A 109 -4.64 8.57 2.71
CA THR A 109 -4.66 7.15 2.31
C THR A 109 -3.35 6.45 2.69
N ALA A 110 -2.19 7.09 2.48
CA ALA A 110 -0.90 6.53 2.86
C ALA A 110 -0.79 6.37 4.39
N ILE A 111 -1.20 7.38 5.14
CA ILE A 111 -1.18 7.38 6.62
C ILE A 111 -2.12 6.27 7.16
N ASP A 112 -3.35 6.17 6.64
CA ASP A 112 -4.29 5.09 7.00
C ASP A 112 -3.67 3.70 6.77
N GLN A 113 -3.00 3.50 5.63
CA GLN A 113 -2.36 2.22 5.34
C GLN A 113 -1.18 1.93 6.29
N MET A 114 -0.37 2.93 6.59
CA MET A 114 0.73 2.78 7.56
C MET A 114 0.21 2.45 8.96
N GLN A 115 -0.78 3.18 9.44
CA GLN A 115 -1.40 2.95 10.77
C GLN A 115 -2.03 1.57 10.87
N PHE A 116 -2.74 1.13 9.82
CA PHE A 116 -3.32 -0.21 9.77
C PHE A 116 -2.24 -1.29 9.93
N PHE A 117 -1.12 -1.17 9.22
CA PHE A 117 -0.05 -2.16 9.30
C PHE A 117 0.74 -2.07 10.60
N LEU A 118 0.94 -0.87 11.16
CA LEU A 118 1.54 -0.72 12.49
C LEU A 118 0.72 -1.46 13.55
N GLY A 119 -0.61 -1.32 13.54
CA GLY A 119 -1.48 -2.08 14.43
C GLY A 119 -1.46 -3.59 14.19
N MET A 120 -1.22 -4.03 12.96
CA MET A 120 -1.06 -5.45 12.66
C MET A 120 0.28 -6.03 13.11
N LEU A 121 1.32 -5.22 13.18
CA LEU A 121 2.68 -5.63 13.56
C LEU A 121 2.96 -5.41 15.05
N ASP A 122 1.98 -4.92 15.82
CA ASP A 122 2.08 -4.86 17.28
C ASP A 122 2.42 -6.27 17.82
N PRO A 123 3.55 -6.43 18.56
CA PRO A 123 4.09 -7.74 18.91
C PRO A 123 3.10 -8.62 19.68
N ASP A 124 2.36 -8.03 20.64
CA ASP A 124 1.45 -8.78 21.49
C ASP A 124 0.23 -9.26 20.71
N SER A 125 -0.37 -8.38 19.89
CA SER A 125 -1.50 -8.75 19.03
C SER A 125 -1.08 -9.70 17.90
N LEU A 126 0.15 -9.58 17.39
CA LEU A 126 0.70 -10.50 16.40
C LEU A 126 0.86 -11.92 16.99
N LYS A 127 1.41 -12.01 18.22
CA LYS A 127 1.56 -13.28 18.93
C LYS A 127 0.23 -14.00 19.11
N LEU A 128 -0.79 -13.27 19.56
CA LEU A 128 -2.14 -13.81 19.75
C LEU A 128 -2.74 -14.31 18.43
N ARG A 129 -2.65 -13.52 17.37
CA ARG A 129 -3.19 -13.91 16.04
C ARG A 129 -2.48 -15.11 15.44
N VAL A 130 -1.15 -15.14 15.52
CA VAL A 130 -0.36 -16.29 15.06
C VAL A 130 -0.69 -17.51 15.91
N GLY A 131 -0.78 -17.35 17.24
CA GLY A 131 -1.19 -18.43 18.14
C GLY A 131 -2.54 -19.01 17.75
N PHE A 132 -3.56 -18.18 17.57
CA PHE A 132 -4.90 -18.61 17.16
C PHE A 132 -4.91 -19.32 15.78
N TYR A 133 -4.13 -18.81 14.81
CA TYR A 133 -3.98 -19.44 13.51
C TYR A 133 -3.43 -20.86 13.64
N PHE A 134 -2.35 -21.04 14.41
CA PHE A 134 -1.78 -22.38 14.63
C PHE A 134 -2.73 -23.30 15.41
N ASP A 135 -3.43 -22.81 16.43
CA ASP A 135 -4.42 -23.61 17.15
C ASP A 135 -5.53 -24.12 16.20
N THR A 136 -5.97 -23.28 15.28
CA THR A 136 -6.94 -23.66 14.24
C THR A 136 -6.38 -24.70 13.27
N CYS A 137 -5.12 -24.56 12.86
CA CYS A 137 -4.42 -25.51 12.00
C CYS A 137 -4.21 -26.88 12.68
N ILE A 138 -3.80 -26.87 13.96
CA ILE A 138 -3.59 -28.08 14.77
C ILE A 138 -4.92 -28.82 15.00
N ALA A 139 -6.02 -28.08 15.21
CA ALA A 139 -7.35 -28.66 15.31
C ALA A 139 -7.89 -29.23 13.98
N GLY A 140 -7.19 -29.06 12.86
CA GLY A 140 -7.65 -29.50 11.54
C GLY A 140 -8.88 -28.73 11.01
N ALA A 141 -9.16 -27.54 11.57
CA ALA A 141 -10.31 -26.72 11.21
C ALA A 141 -10.05 -25.78 10.02
N MET A 142 -8.85 -25.80 9.43
CA MET A 142 -8.51 -24.97 8.27
C MET A 142 -8.97 -25.60 6.96
N THR A 143 -9.45 -24.74 6.08
CA THR A 143 -9.81 -25.11 4.71
C THR A 143 -9.01 -24.29 3.70
N ASP A 144 -8.79 -24.82 2.50
CA ASP A 144 -8.26 -24.05 1.37
C ASP A 144 -9.33 -23.09 0.81
N PHE A 145 -8.93 -22.28 -0.17
CA PHE A 145 -9.83 -21.32 -0.83
C PHE A 145 -10.99 -21.98 -1.62
N LYS A 146 -10.95 -23.31 -1.81
CA LYS A 146 -12.02 -24.11 -2.43
C LYS A 146 -12.91 -24.82 -1.40
N GLY A 147 -12.66 -24.59 -0.10
CA GLY A 147 -13.40 -25.21 1.00
C GLY A 147 -12.96 -26.63 1.35
N LYS A 148 -11.85 -27.14 0.78
CA LYS A 148 -11.30 -28.45 1.12
C LYS A 148 -10.51 -28.35 2.42
N SER A 149 -10.78 -29.29 3.35
CA SER A 149 -10.03 -29.37 4.61
C SER A 149 -8.54 -29.63 4.38
N LEU A 150 -7.71 -28.87 5.08
CA LEU A 150 -6.26 -29.05 5.12
C LEU A 150 -5.88 -30.05 6.21
N PRO A 151 -4.76 -30.80 6.04
CA PRO A 151 -4.28 -31.70 7.08
C PRO A 151 -3.91 -30.93 8.34
N ALA A 152 -4.20 -31.52 9.51
CA ALA A 152 -3.82 -30.94 10.79
C ALA A 152 -2.29 -30.85 10.93
N LEU A 153 -1.82 -29.78 11.56
CA LEU A 153 -0.40 -29.62 11.87
C LEU A 153 -0.04 -30.34 13.20
N PRO A 154 1.22 -30.77 13.36
CA PRO A 154 1.73 -31.23 14.65
C PRO A 154 1.60 -30.14 15.72
N LYS A 155 1.42 -30.53 16.99
CA LYS A 155 1.25 -29.60 18.11
C LYS A 155 2.45 -28.69 18.33
N GLU A 156 3.63 -29.19 18.08
CA GLU A 156 4.93 -28.53 18.24
C GLU A 156 5.12 -27.39 17.22
N SER A 157 4.38 -27.41 16.10
CA SER A 157 4.50 -26.42 15.03
C SER A 157 4.28 -24.98 15.51
N LYS A 158 3.39 -24.77 16.51
CA LYS A 158 3.10 -23.45 17.06
C LYS A 158 4.30 -22.86 17.79
N ASP A 159 4.89 -23.64 18.69
CA ASP A 159 5.99 -23.17 19.55
C ASP A 159 7.25 -22.94 18.71
N ILE A 160 7.57 -23.84 17.80
CA ILE A 160 8.68 -23.70 16.85
C ILE A 160 8.52 -22.44 16.01
N TYR A 161 7.32 -22.20 15.45
CA TYR A 161 7.10 -21.02 14.62
C TYR A 161 7.18 -19.72 15.42
N LEU A 162 6.59 -19.67 16.61
CA LEU A 162 6.67 -18.50 17.49
C LEU A 162 8.10 -18.22 17.92
N ASP A 163 8.88 -19.25 18.23
CA ASP A 163 10.30 -19.08 18.57
C ASP A 163 11.10 -18.52 17.39
N LEU A 164 10.90 -19.07 16.19
CA LEU A 164 11.55 -18.56 14.97
C LEU A 164 11.14 -17.13 14.63
N LEU A 165 9.87 -16.77 14.85
CA LEU A 165 9.35 -15.43 14.56
C LEU A 165 9.97 -14.36 15.47
N TYR A 166 10.15 -14.66 16.75
CA TYR A 166 10.63 -13.68 17.75
C TYR A 166 12.14 -13.73 17.96
N ASN A 167 12.75 -14.90 17.85
CA ASN A 167 14.16 -15.12 18.14
C ASN A 167 15.03 -15.35 16.90
N GLY A 168 14.42 -15.34 15.70
CA GLY A 168 15.12 -15.47 14.43
C GLY A 168 15.55 -16.91 14.14
N THR A 169 16.54 -17.06 13.27
CA THR A 169 17.00 -18.36 12.76
C THR A 169 17.61 -19.21 13.86
N LYS A 170 17.19 -20.48 13.95
CA LYS A 170 17.70 -21.51 14.86
C LYS A 170 18.30 -22.67 14.09
N PHE A 171 19.28 -23.33 14.69
CA PHE A 171 19.73 -24.62 14.18
C PHE A 171 18.79 -25.73 14.67
N ARG A 172 18.67 -26.82 13.88
CA ARG A 172 17.81 -27.96 14.23
C ARG A 172 18.10 -28.51 15.65
N LYS A 173 19.37 -28.56 16.03
CA LYS A 173 19.79 -28.99 17.37
C LYS A 173 19.31 -28.10 18.53
N ASP A 174 18.88 -26.87 18.25
CA ASP A 174 18.42 -25.91 19.24
C ASP A 174 16.86 -25.93 19.36
N LEU A 175 16.19 -26.83 18.61
CA LEU A 175 14.74 -27.02 18.57
C LEU A 175 14.30 -28.34 19.23
N GLU A 176 15.24 -29.19 19.62
CA GLU A 176 15.05 -30.42 20.41
C GLU A 176 15.03 -30.09 21.91
#